data_00687705348c0dc75fd351c18d342657
#
_entry.id   00687705348c0dc75fd351c18d342657
#
_cell.length_a   1.000
_cell.length_b   1.000
_cell.length_c   1.000
_cell.angle_alpha   90.00
_cell.angle_beta   90.00
_cell.angle_gamma   90.00
#
_symmetry.space_group_name_H-M   'P 1'
#
loop_
_entity.id
_entity.type
_entity.pdbx_description
1 polymer ?
#
loop_
_entity_poly.entity_id
_entity_poly.type
_entity_poly.pdbx_seq_one_letter_code
_entity_poly.pdbx_strand_id
1 'polypeptide(L)'
;MSNLIAFDLAATGTPCESKPAPDRLIAGDPSYRTWEIAAAGHKDIRTGIWEATPGITRSIKGETWEYCTILSGVVVLTEDGGTPRRFSAGDTFVLRPGFVGTWETLETVRKLWVAVS
;
A
#
# COMPACT_ATOMS: atom_id res chain seq x y z
N MET A 1 15.42 -11.20 -23.56
CA MET A 1 14.76 -10.75 -22.32
C MET A 1 15.21 -9.34 -22.00
N SER A 2 14.27 -8.46 -21.70
CA SER A 2 14.59 -7.05 -21.38
C SER A 2 14.86 -6.89 -19.89
N ASN A 3 15.82 -6.03 -19.55
CA ASN A 3 16.03 -5.56 -18.18
C ASN A 3 15.25 -4.27 -17.88
N LEU A 4 14.38 -3.85 -18.80
CA LEU A 4 13.50 -2.71 -18.61
C LEU A 4 12.08 -3.22 -18.36
N ILE A 5 11.50 -2.82 -17.23
CA ILE A 5 10.14 -3.18 -16.87
C ILE A 5 9.33 -1.90 -16.74
N ALA A 6 8.29 -1.76 -17.55
CA ALA A 6 7.37 -0.64 -17.47
C ALA A 6 6.18 -1.02 -16.59
N PHE A 7 5.72 -0.08 -15.77
CA PHE A 7 4.53 -0.30 -14.95
C PHE A 7 3.29 0.12 -15.71
N ASP A 8 2.26 -0.73 -15.66
CA ASP A 8 0.92 -0.39 -16.13
C ASP A 8 0.15 0.23 -14.96
N LEU A 9 0.13 1.56 -14.88
CA LEU A 9 -0.54 2.26 -13.79
C LEU A 9 -2.06 2.11 -13.83
N ALA A 10 -2.62 1.70 -14.98
CA ALA A 10 -4.05 1.39 -15.09
C ALA A 10 -4.38 0.03 -14.46
N ALA A 11 -3.37 -0.80 -14.20
CA ALA A 11 -3.50 -2.11 -13.57
C ALA A 11 -4.56 -2.97 -14.26
N THR A 12 -4.38 -3.17 -15.59
CA THR A 12 -5.37 -3.89 -16.42
C THR A 12 -5.29 -5.41 -16.27
N GLY A 13 -4.21 -5.92 -15.69
CA GLY A 13 -4.06 -7.36 -15.46
C GLY A 13 -4.96 -7.87 -14.33
N THR A 14 -4.93 -9.19 -14.12
CA THR A 14 -5.70 -9.84 -13.05
C THR A 14 -4.99 -9.66 -11.71
N PRO A 15 -5.64 -9.02 -10.71
CA PRO A 15 -5.04 -8.84 -9.40
C PRO A 15 -5.13 -10.11 -8.54
N CYS A 16 -4.30 -10.15 -7.51
CA CYS A 16 -4.53 -11.02 -6.37
C CYS A 16 -5.50 -10.30 -5.43
N GLU A 17 -6.61 -10.94 -5.10
CA GLU A 17 -7.61 -10.37 -4.21
C GLU A 17 -7.43 -10.91 -2.80
N SER A 18 -7.58 -10.04 -1.79
CA SER A 18 -7.42 -10.41 -0.40
C SER A 18 -8.21 -9.48 0.50
N LYS A 19 -8.21 -9.79 1.79
CA LYS A 19 -8.77 -8.96 2.85
C LYS A 19 -7.73 -8.80 3.95
N PRO A 20 -7.85 -7.76 4.79
CA PRO A 20 -6.95 -7.64 5.92
C PRO A 20 -7.09 -8.85 6.85
N ALA A 21 -5.98 -9.23 7.47
CA ALA A 21 -6.01 -10.24 8.52
C ALA A 21 -6.93 -9.78 9.65
N PRO A 22 -7.70 -10.69 10.28
CA PRO A 22 -8.68 -10.30 11.31
C PRO A 22 -8.08 -9.48 12.47
N ASP A 23 -6.84 -9.76 12.85
CA ASP A 23 -6.15 -9.02 13.91
C ASP A 23 -5.68 -7.63 13.47
N ARG A 24 -5.74 -7.33 12.18
CA ARG A 24 -5.38 -6.00 11.64
C ARG A 24 -6.60 -5.15 11.35
N LEU A 25 -7.78 -5.72 11.25
CA LEU A 25 -9.01 -4.98 10.96
C LEU A 25 -9.48 -4.23 12.20
N ILE A 26 -9.68 -2.91 12.04
CA ILE A 26 -10.21 -2.05 13.11
C ILE A 26 -11.67 -1.73 12.85
N ALA A 27 -12.03 -1.33 11.64
CA ALA A 27 -13.40 -0.97 11.30
C ALA A 27 -13.65 -1.11 9.80
N GLY A 28 -14.92 -1.33 9.44
CA GLY A 28 -15.35 -1.48 8.05
C GLY A 28 -15.14 -2.88 7.52
N ASP A 29 -15.21 -3.00 6.20
CA ASP A 29 -15.03 -4.27 5.49
C ASP A 29 -14.19 -4.03 4.23
N PRO A 30 -12.94 -3.57 4.38
CA PRO A 30 -12.09 -3.28 3.22
C PRO A 30 -11.70 -4.55 2.49
N SER A 31 -11.61 -4.40 1.16
CA SER A 31 -11.10 -5.44 0.27
C SER A 31 -9.86 -4.92 -0.43
N TYR A 32 -8.90 -5.81 -0.68
CA TYR A 32 -7.62 -5.48 -1.31
C TYR A 32 -7.49 -6.13 -2.68
N ARG A 33 -6.85 -5.41 -3.60
CA ARG A 33 -6.40 -5.93 -4.89
C ARG A 33 -4.94 -5.58 -5.06
N THR A 34 -4.12 -6.55 -5.43
CA THR A 34 -2.68 -6.35 -5.59
C THR A 34 -2.24 -6.83 -6.96
N TRP A 35 -1.56 -5.94 -7.69
CA TRP A 35 -0.90 -6.23 -8.96
C TRP A 35 0.60 -6.16 -8.71
N GLU A 36 1.19 -7.27 -8.29
CA GLU A 36 2.62 -7.31 -7.99
C GLU A 36 3.43 -7.42 -9.27
N ILE A 37 4.51 -6.64 -9.36
CA ILE A 37 5.48 -6.72 -10.44
C ILE A 37 6.55 -7.73 -9.97
N ALA A 38 6.28 -9.00 -10.23
CA ALA A 38 7.09 -10.10 -9.69
C ALA A 38 8.52 -10.12 -10.23
N ALA A 39 8.76 -9.50 -11.38
CA ALA A 39 10.06 -9.51 -12.03
C ALA A 39 10.92 -8.30 -11.67
N ALA A 40 10.81 -7.79 -10.43
CA ALA A 40 11.60 -6.65 -9.99
C ALA A 40 13.12 -6.91 -10.03
N GLY A 41 13.53 -8.18 -10.08
CA GLY A 41 14.91 -8.54 -10.32
C GLY A 41 15.83 -8.53 -9.10
N HIS A 42 15.27 -8.23 -7.92
CA HIS A 42 16.04 -8.20 -6.68
C HIS A 42 15.25 -8.89 -5.58
N LYS A 43 15.87 -9.84 -4.90
CA LYS A 43 15.21 -10.71 -3.93
C LYS A 43 14.60 -9.96 -2.74
N ASP A 44 15.17 -8.81 -2.37
CA ASP A 44 14.74 -8.03 -1.21
C ASP A 44 13.76 -6.92 -1.58
N ILE A 45 13.46 -6.75 -2.86
CA ILE A 45 12.60 -5.68 -3.36
C ILE A 45 11.33 -6.28 -3.94
N ARG A 46 10.20 -5.79 -3.45
CA ARG A 46 8.87 -6.07 -4.01
C ARG A 46 8.25 -4.76 -4.41
N THR A 47 7.50 -4.76 -5.49
CA THR A 47 6.83 -3.56 -5.99
C THR A 47 5.59 -3.91 -6.78
N GLY A 48 4.68 -2.96 -6.89
CA GLY A 48 3.46 -3.15 -7.65
C GLY A 48 2.44 -2.04 -7.40
N ILE A 49 1.20 -2.35 -7.78
CA ILE A 49 0.03 -1.51 -7.52
C ILE A 49 -0.85 -2.21 -6.49
N TRP A 50 -1.40 -1.45 -5.57
CA TRP A 50 -2.30 -1.96 -4.54
C TRP A 50 -3.53 -1.07 -4.47
N GLU A 51 -4.69 -1.68 -4.29
CA GLU A 51 -5.95 -0.97 -4.16
C GLU A 51 -6.67 -1.46 -2.90
N ALA A 52 -7.31 -0.54 -2.20
CA ALA A 52 -8.13 -0.87 -1.04
C ALA A 52 -9.43 -0.08 -1.07
N THR A 53 -10.52 -0.76 -0.73
CA THR A 53 -11.82 -0.12 -0.48
C THR A 53 -11.85 0.45 0.94
N PRO A 54 -12.83 1.34 1.27
CA PRO A 54 -12.85 2.02 2.56
C PRO A 54 -12.86 1.09 3.77
N GLY A 55 -12.14 1.51 4.80
CA GLY A 55 -12.01 0.81 6.07
C GLY A 55 -10.78 1.29 6.83
N ILE A 56 -10.64 0.80 8.06
CA ILE A 56 -9.53 1.15 8.92
C ILE A 56 -8.81 -0.12 9.34
N THR A 57 -7.49 -0.12 9.15
CA THR A 57 -6.65 -1.25 9.50
C THR A 57 -5.44 -0.81 10.31
N ARG A 58 -4.90 -1.74 11.07
CA ARG A 58 -3.63 -1.60 11.75
C ARG A 58 -2.50 -1.84 10.76
N SER A 59 -1.53 -0.95 10.70
CA SER A 59 -0.35 -1.10 9.84
C SER A 59 0.89 -1.26 10.72
N ILE A 60 1.58 -2.38 10.57
CA ILE A 60 2.77 -2.71 11.34
C ILE A 60 3.85 -3.12 10.33
N LYS A 61 4.89 -2.31 10.21
CA LYS A 61 5.91 -2.53 9.18
C LYS A 61 6.98 -3.54 9.59
N GLY A 62 7.24 -3.69 10.89
CA GLY A 62 8.33 -4.55 11.33
C GLY A 62 9.65 -4.07 10.76
N GLU A 63 10.35 -4.92 10.01
CA GLU A 63 11.62 -4.59 9.37
C GLU A 63 11.47 -4.08 7.94
N THR A 64 10.25 -4.00 7.42
CA THR A 64 9.99 -3.57 6.05
C THR A 64 10.02 -2.05 5.92
N TRP A 65 10.74 -1.58 4.91
CA TRP A 65 10.71 -0.20 4.44
C TRP A 65 9.79 -0.13 3.24
N GLU A 66 8.87 0.83 3.19
CA GLU A 66 7.94 0.96 2.08
C GLU A 66 7.84 2.39 1.59
N TYR A 67 8.02 2.59 0.28
CA TYR A 67 7.74 3.84 -0.41
C TYR A 67 6.39 3.73 -1.11
N CYS A 68 5.55 4.75 -0.97
CA CYS A 68 4.22 4.79 -1.57
C CYS A 68 3.99 6.08 -2.34
N THR A 69 3.34 5.96 -3.50
CA THR A 69 2.77 7.08 -4.25
C THR A 69 1.28 6.83 -4.39
N ILE A 70 0.46 7.76 -3.94
CA ILE A 70 -0.99 7.66 -4.12
C ILE A 70 -1.33 8.03 -5.55
N LEU A 71 -1.97 7.11 -6.26
CA LEU A 71 -2.42 7.29 -7.64
C LEU A 71 -3.83 7.85 -7.69
N SER A 72 -4.71 7.39 -6.80
CA SER A 72 -6.11 7.85 -6.71
C SER A 72 -6.65 7.53 -5.33
N GLY A 73 -7.74 8.20 -4.96
CA GLY A 73 -8.40 8.00 -3.67
C GLY A 73 -7.78 8.84 -2.56
N VAL A 74 -8.23 8.58 -1.33
CA VAL A 74 -7.82 9.34 -0.15
C VAL A 74 -7.59 8.42 1.01
N VAL A 75 -6.45 8.60 1.70
CA VAL A 75 -6.13 7.86 2.91
C VAL A 75 -5.72 8.81 4.02
N VAL A 76 -5.91 8.36 5.26
CA VAL A 76 -5.39 9.03 6.44
C VAL A 76 -4.52 8.02 7.19
N LEU A 77 -3.27 8.38 7.41
CA LEU A 77 -2.34 7.59 8.21
C LEU A 77 -2.11 8.31 9.54
N THR A 78 -2.14 7.52 10.61
CA THR A 78 -1.83 8.02 11.95
C THR A 78 -0.84 7.08 12.61
N GLU A 79 0.38 7.56 12.79
CA GLU A 79 1.37 6.80 13.56
C GLU A 79 0.98 6.83 15.03
N ASP A 80 1.22 5.75 15.75
CA ASP A 80 0.94 5.69 17.19
C ASP A 80 1.64 6.85 17.91
N GLY A 81 0.87 7.63 18.67
CA GLY A 81 1.36 8.81 19.36
C GLY A 81 1.47 10.06 18.48
N GLY A 82 1.16 9.93 17.19
CA GLY A 82 1.22 11.04 16.24
C GLY A 82 -0.15 11.63 15.91
N THR A 83 -0.15 12.56 14.97
CA THR A 83 -1.37 13.19 14.47
C THR A 83 -1.78 12.59 13.13
N PRO A 84 -3.10 12.56 12.81
CA PRO A 84 -3.56 12.09 11.50
C PRO A 84 -2.96 12.91 10.36
N ARG A 85 -2.55 12.22 9.30
CA ARG A 85 -2.01 12.86 8.08
C ARG A 85 -2.77 12.33 6.87
N ARG A 86 -3.27 13.25 6.06
CA ARG A 86 -4.09 12.93 4.88
C ARG A 86 -3.24 12.95 3.64
N PHE A 87 -3.43 11.94 2.78
CA PHE A 87 -2.74 11.81 1.48
C PHE A 87 -3.76 11.53 0.37
N SER A 88 -3.53 12.11 -0.80
CA SER A 88 -4.37 11.95 -1.98
C SER A 88 -3.50 11.87 -3.24
N ALA A 89 -4.12 11.83 -4.42
CA ALA A 89 -3.40 11.63 -5.68
C ALA A 89 -2.22 12.59 -5.83
N GLY A 90 -1.05 12.03 -6.15
CA GLY A 90 0.20 12.76 -6.31
C GLY A 90 1.04 12.85 -5.04
N ASP A 91 0.48 12.54 -3.88
CA ASP A 91 1.25 12.55 -2.64
C ASP A 91 2.11 11.30 -2.53
N THR A 92 3.29 11.47 -1.94
CA THR A 92 4.25 10.38 -1.73
C THR A 92 4.70 10.37 -0.27
N PHE A 93 5.01 9.18 0.24
CA PHE A 93 5.52 9.05 1.59
C PHE A 93 6.31 7.75 1.76
N VAL A 94 7.06 7.69 2.84
CA VAL A 94 7.80 6.49 3.25
C VAL A 94 7.29 6.04 4.61
N LEU A 95 7.03 4.74 4.72
CA LEU A 95 6.82 4.08 6.00
C LEU A 95 8.12 3.34 6.33
N ARG A 96 8.85 3.83 7.34
CA ARG A 96 10.14 3.28 7.72
C ARG A 96 9.94 2.00 8.54
N PRO A 97 10.97 1.14 8.62
CA PRO A 97 10.93 0.02 9.55
C PRO A 97 10.59 0.51 10.96
N GLY A 98 9.72 -0.22 11.64
CA GLY A 98 9.25 0.14 12.96
C GLY A 98 7.99 0.99 12.97
N PHE A 99 7.48 1.44 11.81
CA PHE A 99 6.20 2.15 11.78
C PHE A 99 5.10 1.25 12.33
N VAL A 100 4.34 1.78 13.27
CA VAL A 100 3.10 1.18 13.79
C VAL A 100 2.05 2.27 13.87
N GLY A 101 0.90 2.04 13.24
CA GLY A 101 -0.15 3.03 13.22
C GLY A 101 -1.41 2.50 12.57
N THR A 102 -2.27 3.41 12.14
CA THR A 102 -3.51 3.08 11.45
C THR A 102 -3.48 3.60 10.03
N TRP A 103 -4.09 2.83 9.15
CA TRP A 103 -4.33 3.18 7.76
C TRP A 103 -5.83 3.25 7.59
N GLU A 104 -6.36 4.45 7.34
CA GLU A 104 -7.77 4.63 7.05
C GLU A 104 -7.96 5.00 5.59
N THR A 105 -8.62 4.13 4.83
CA THR A 105 -9.04 4.45 3.47
C THR A 105 -10.39 5.14 3.53
N LEU A 106 -10.44 6.41 3.11
CA LEU A 106 -11.67 7.19 3.07
C LEU A 106 -12.40 7.02 1.74
N GLU A 107 -11.66 7.05 0.63
CA GLU A 107 -12.15 6.78 -0.71
C GLU A 107 -11.25 5.70 -1.28
N THR A 108 -11.83 4.76 -2.01
CA THR A 108 -11.05 3.65 -2.60
C THR A 108 -9.73 4.16 -3.13
N VAL A 109 -8.65 3.66 -2.58
CA VAL A 109 -7.30 4.14 -2.83
C VAL A 109 -6.56 3.18 -3.73
N ARG A 110 -5.77 3.74 -4.64
CA ARG A 110 -4.78 2.98 -5.40
C ARG A 110 -3.43 3.61 -5.18
N LYS A 111 -2.43 2.78 -4.89
CA LYS A 111 -1.06 3.25 -4.68
C LYS A 111 -0.07 2.42 -5.49
N LEU A 112 0.99 3.09 -5.94
CA LEU A 112 2.22 2.44 -6.37
C LEU A 112 3.09 2.28 -5.12
N TRP A 113 3.64 1.09 -4.93
CA TRP A 113 4.45 0.81 -3.74
C TRP A 113 5.76 0.12 -4.10
N VAL A 114 6.77 0.37 -3.29
CA VAL A 114 8.05 -0.35 -3.30
C VAL A 114 8.37 -0.74 -1.87
N ALA A 115 8.52 -2.03 -1.63
CA ALA A 115 8.85 -2.56 -0.32
C ALA A 115 10.23 -3.22 -0.34
N VAL A 116 11.02 -2.94 0.67
CA VAL A 116 12.36 -3.51 0.84
C VAL A 116 12.42 -4.17 2.21
N SER A 117 12.79 -5.45 2.20
CA SER A 117 12.87 -6.23 3.43
C SER A 117 14.18 -6.98 3.52
#